data_a21a809657c1d3b90e8bf2d0a73d6bf3
#
_entry.id   a21a809657c1d3b90e8bf2d0a73d6bf3
#
_cell.length_a   1.000
_cell.length_b   1.000
_cell.length_c   1.000
_cell.angle_alpha   90.00
_cell.angle_beta   90.00
_cell.angle_gamma   90.00
#
_symmetry.space_group_name_H-M   'P 1'
#
loop_
_entity.id
_entity.type
_entity.pdbx_description
1 polymer ?
#
loop_
_entity_poly.entity_id
_entity_poly.type
_entity_poly.pdbx_seq_one_letter_code
_entity_poly.pdbx_strand_id
1 'polypeptide(L)'
;MEQTDDLRKPYHTAVMVNAAIIGTLIAYAVIIEILRKQLAPFQGFLEITNFSILRYIFYGVAVVNIFIIRIIGGSLLRKRASDEFKLIKLQLLRASIVIAALCEIPAILGLILFLLSGSVRDYYQLAGVSFILVFLHLPRYGKWEKWAKNPGKNITSCG
;
A
#
# COMPACT_ATOMS: atom_id res chain seq x y z
N MET A 1 27.57 -18.90 -1.41
CA MET A 1 27.21 -18.12 -2.60
C MET A 1 25.81 -18.48 -3.10
N GLU A 2 25.35 -19.68 -2.92
CA GLU A 2 24.04 -20.21 -3.38
C GLU A 2 22.81 -19.61 -2.68
N GLN A 3 22.93 -19.19 -1.41
CA GLN A 3 21.81 -18.63 -0.61
C GLN A 3 21.34 -17.24 -1.05
N THR A 4 22.16 -16.45 -1.71
CA THR A 4 21.81 -15.09 -2.18
C THR A 4 21.04 -15.10 -3.49
N ASP A 5 21.31 -16.05 -4.38
CA ASP A 5 20.58 -16.18 -5.66
C ASP A 5 19.12 -16.63 -5.43
N ASP A 6 18.89 -17.39 -4.38
CA ASP A 6 17.58 -17.93 -4.03
C ASP A 6 16.63 -16.87 -3.40
N LEU A 7 17.16 -15.71 -2.94
CA LEU A 7 16.36 -14.55 -2.50
C LEU A 7 15.94 -13.64 -3.67
N ARG A 8 16.59 -13.71 -4.81
CA ARG A 8 16.28 -12.87 -5.98
C ARG A 8 14.87 -13.09 -6.53
N LYS A 9 14.45 -14.36 -6.64
CA LYS A 9 13.13 -14.71 -7.16
C LYS A 9 11.98 -14.06 -6.34
N PRO A 10 11.88 -14.27 -5.01
CA PRO A 10 10.82 -13.65 -4.21
C PRO A 10 10.93 -12.13 -4.17
N TYR A 11 12.15 -11.57 -4.23
CA TYR A 11 12.34 -10.12 -4.32
C TYR A 11 11.78 -9.55 -5.62
N HIS A 12 12.08 -10.16 -6.78
CA HIS A 12 11.52 -9.75 -8.07
C HIS A 12 10.00 -9.79 -8.07
N THR A 13 9.40 -10.83 -7.50
CA THR A 13 7.94 -10.93 -7.36
C THR A 13 7.38 -9.78 -6.52
N ALA A 14 8.02 -9.46 -5.39
CA ALA A 14 7.60 -8.34 -4.55
C ALA A 14 7.72 -6.98 -5.26
N VAL A 15 8.77 -6.78 -6.06
CA VAL A 15 8.95 -5.58 -6.88
C VAL A 15 7.88 -5.49 -7.98
N MET A 16 7.57 -6.61 -8.66
CA MET A 16 6.51 -6.65 -9.68
C MET A 16 5.14 -6.29 -9.09
N VAL A 17 4.81 -6.83 -7.91
CA VAL A 17 3.55 -6.50 -7.22
C VAL A 17 3.48 -5.00 -6.89
N ASN A 18 4.56 -4.42 -6.36
CA ASN A 18 4.59 -2.99 -6.07
C ASN A 18 4.50 -2.13 -7.35
N ALA A 19 5.13 -2.55 -8.44
CA ALA A 19 5.02 -1.88 -9.73
C ALA A 19 3.58 -1.95 -10.29
N ALA A 20 2.91 -3.10 -10.13
CA ALA A 20 1.51 -3.25 -10.50
C ALA A 20 0.61 -2.29 -9.71
N ILE A 21 0.81 -2.16 -8.39
CA ILE A 21 0.05 -1.21 -7.56
C ILE A 21 0.28 0.24 -7.98
N ILE A 22 1.50 0.62 -8.30
CA ILE A 22 1.76 1.96 -8.86
C ILE A 22 1.00 2.15 -10.18
N GLY A 23 0.97 1.11 -11.02
CA GLY A 23 0.19 1.12 -12.26
C GLY A 23 -1.31 1.30 -12.02
N THR A 24 -1.89 0.63 -11.01
CA THR A 24 -3.31 0.80 -10.65
C THR A 24 -3.60 2.22 -10.13
N LEU A 25 -2.72 2.82 -9.34
CA LEU A 25 -2.86 4.20 -8.88
C LEU A 25 -2.90 5.19 -10.04
N ILE A 26 -2.05 4.99 -11.04
CA ILE A 26 -2.05 5.80 -12.28
C ILE A 26 -3.34 5.58 -13.06
N ALA A 27 -3.79 4.32 -13.19
CA ALA A 27 -5.05 3.99 -13.88
C ALA A 27 -6.25 4.67 -13.21
N TYR A 28 -6.34 4.69 -11.88
CA TYR A 28 -7.39 5.40 -11.16
C TYR A 28 -7.38 6.91 -11.45
N ALA A 29 -6.19 7.53 -11.48
CA ALA A 29 -6.05 8.93 -11.83
C ALA A 29 -6.53 9.22 -13.26
N VAL A 30 -6.19 8.36 -14.22
CA VAL A 30 -6.65 8.48 -15.62
C VAL A 30 -8.17 8.34 -15.73
N ILE A 31 -8.76 7.35 -15.03
CA ILE A 31 -10.21 7.15 -15.02
C ILE A 31 -10.92 8.41 -14.50
N ILE A 32 -10.44 9.00 -13.42
CA ILE A 32 -11.03 10.21 -12.84
C ILE A 32 -10.93 11.39 -13.79
N GLU A 33 -9.80 11.58 -14.46
CA GLU A 33 -9.67 12.66 -15.44
C GLU A 33 -10.57 12.46 -16.66
N ILE A 34 -10.78 11.24 -17.09
CA ILE A 34 -11.74 10.91 -18.17
C ILE A 34 -13.16 11.22 -17.72
N LEU A 35 -13.58 10.75 -16.55
CA LEU A 35 -14.92 10.98 -16.01
C LEU A 35 -15.18 12.47 -15.81
N ARG A 36 -14.22 13.19 -15.27
CA ARG A 36 -14.31 14.65 -15.08
C ARG A 36 -14.53 15.40 -16.38
N LYS A 37 -13.84 14.98 -17.47
CA LYS A 37 -13.97 15.65 -18.78
C LYS A 37 -15.25 15.28 -19.52
N GLN A 38 -15.66 14.02 -19.44
CA GLN A 38 -16.83 13.54 -20.19
C GLN A 38 -18.17 13.89 -19.52
N LEU A 39 -18.19 13.96 -18.19
CA LEU A 39 -19.40 14.21 -17.40
C LEU A 39 -19.43 15.63 -16.80
N ALA A 40 -18.67 16.57 -17.35
CA ALA A 40 -18.66 17.95 -16.82
C ALA A 40 -20.03 18.65 -16.96
N PRO A 41 -20.60 19.25 -15.88
CA PRO A 41 -20.09 19.34 -14.50
C PRO A 41 -20.45 18.11 -13.67
N PHE A 42 -19.42 17.26 -13.34
CA PHE A 42 -19.64 16.07 -12.55
C PHE A 42 -19.84 16.42 -11.05
N GLN A 43 -21.04 16.22 -10.56
CA GLN A 43 -21.43 16.49 -9.17
C GLN A 43 -21.47 15.24 -8.28
N GLY A 44 -21.01 14.09 -8.79
CA GLY A 44 -21.13 12.79 -8.13
C GLY A 44 -22.43 12.06 -8.47
N PHE A 45 -22.49 10.78 -8.13
CA PHE A 45 -23.68 9.95 -8.38
C PHE A 45 -24.76 10.05 -7.30
N LEU A 46 -24.44 10.64 -6.15
CA LEU A 46 -25.36 10.76 -5.02
C LEU A 46 -25.43 12.20 -4.53
N GLU A 47 -26.66 12.73 -4.42
CA GLU A 47 -26.95 13.95 -3.68
C GLU A 47 -26.97 13.64 -2.17
N ILE A 48 -25.77 13.68 -1.54
CA ILE A 48 -25.64 13.38 -0.12
C ILE A 48 -25.80 14.67 0.67
N THR A 49 -26.88 14.77 1.44
CA THR A 49 -27.21 15.96 2.26
C THR A 49 -26.13 16.26 3.33
N ASN A 50 -25.36 15.26 3.79
CA ASN A 50 -24.30 15.38 4.78
C ASN A 50 -22.95 14.82 4.29
N PHE A 51 -22.49 15.31 3.15
CA PHE A 51 -21.21 14.89 2.55
C PHE A 51 -20.01 15.06 3.50
N SER A 52 -20.04 16.08 4.36
CA SER A 52 -18.95 16.35 5.30
C SER A 52 -18.69 15.19 6.26
N ILE A 53 -19.75 14.52 6.76
CA ILE A 53 -19.61 13.39 7.68
C ILE A 53 -18.97 12.21 6.96
N LEU A 54 -19.42 11.88 5.75
CA LEU A 54 -18.87 10.80 4.95
C LEU A 54 -17.38 11.03 4.65
N ARG A 55 -17.03 12.25 4.29
CA ARG A 55 -15.64 12.66 4.08
C ARG A 55 -14.77 12.40 5.29
N TYR A 56 -15.18 12.83 6.49
CA TYR A 56 -14.41 12.59 7.71
C TYR A 56 -14.28 11.11 8.04
N ILE A 57 -15.30 10.29 7.80
CA ILE A 57 -15.22 8.84 7.98
C ILE A 57 -14.14 8.25 7.07
N PHE A 58 -14.11 8.60 5.78
CA PHE A 58 -13.11 8.07 4.85
C PHE A 58 -11.69 8.48 5.21
N TYR A 59 -11.48 9.74 5.62
CA TYR A 59 -10.19 10.19 6.12
C TYR A 59 -9.81 9.46 7.42
N GLY A 60 -10.75 9.27 8.34
CA GLY A 60 -10.53 8.49 9.56
C GLY A 60 -10.09 7.06 9.27
N VAL A 61 -10.76 6.38 8.34
CA VAL A 61 -10.39 5.02 7.91
C VAL A 61 -8.99 5.02 7.28
N ALA A 62 -8.64 6.01 6.46
CA ALA A 62 -7.30 6.11 5.88
C ALA A 62 -6.21 6.28 6.95
N VAL A 63 -6.47 7.09 7.98
CA VAL A 63 -5.55 7.25 9.13
C VAL A 63 -5.40 5.94 9.90
N VAL A 64 -6.51 5.27 10.23
CA VAL A 64 -6.49 3.95 10.91
C VAL A 64 -5.71 2.93 10.09
N ASN A 65 -5.87 2.94 8.76
CA ASN A 65 -5.13 2.04 7.87
C ASN A 65 -3.60 2.23 7.97
N ILE A 66 -3.12 3.47 8.14
CA ILE A 66 -1.68 3.75 8.35
C ILE A 66 -1.17 3.06 9.62
N PHE A 67 -1.94 3.11 10.71
CA PHE A 67 -1.60 2.41 11.96
C PHE A 67 -1.62 0.89 11.76
N ILE A 68 -2.60 0.37 11.04
CA ILE A 68 -2.71 -1.07 10.71
C ILE A 68 -1.47 -1.53 9.94
N ILE A 69 -1.05 -0.80 8.91
CA ILE A 69 0.17 -1.11 8.14
C ILE A 69 1.39 -1.20 9.06
N ARG A 70 1.52 -0.29 10.01
CA ARG A 70 2.65 -0.25 10.93
C ARG A 70 2.65 -1.44 11.90
N ILE A 71 1.48 -1.81 12.42
CA ILE A 71 1.31 -2.97 13.33
C ILE A 71 1.54 -4.28 12.59
N ILE A 72 0.91 -4.44 11.43
CA ILE A 72 1.01 -5.67 10.61
C ILE A 72 2.43 -5.84 10.11
N GLY A 73 3.09 -4.78 9.63
CA GLY A 73 4.47 -4.82 9.18
C GLY A 73 5.42 -5.30 10.28
N GLY A 74 5.25 -4.81 11.51
CA GLY A 74 6.01 -5.26 12.66
C GLY A 74 5.71 -6.71 13.06
N SER A 75 4.45 -7.14 13.02
CA SER A 75 4.02 -8.48 13.39
C SER A 75 4.45 -9.54 12.36
N LEU A 76 4.26 -9.28 11.06
CA LEU A 76 4.62 -10.21 9.99
C LEU A 76 6.14 -10.42 9.86
N LEU A 77 6.92 -9.41 10.23
CA LEU A 77 8.39 -9.48 10.21
C LEU A 77 8.98 -10.03 11.51
N ARG A 78 8.15 -10.38 12.51
CA ARG A 78 8.62 -10.97 13.76
C ARG A 78 9.04 -12.42 13.52
N LYS A 79 10.35 -12.69 13.54
CA LYS A 79 10.91 -14.03 13.37
C LYS A 79 10.48 -14.94 14.52
N ARG A 80 10.06 -16.14 14.17
CA ARG A 80 10.06 -17.30 15.08
C ARG A 80 11.43 -17.97 15.02
N ALA A 81 12.01 -18.29 16.16
CA ALA A 81 13.38 -18.79 16.30
C ALA A 81 13.66 -20.17 15.64
N SER A 82 12.65 -20.81 15.07
CA SER A 82 12.72 -22.15 14.47
C SER A 82 12.42 -22.19 12.96
N ASP A 83 12.35 -21.03 12.28
CA ASP A 83 11.92 -21.03 10.88
C ASP A 83 13.06 -21.41 9.93
N GLU A 84 12.87 -22.48 9.16
CA GLU A 84 13.72 -22.84 8.03
C GLU A 84 13.80 -21.68 7.02
N PHE A 85 14.96 -21.52 6.36
CA PHE A 85 15.22 -20.46 5.39
C PHE A 85 14.15 -20.35 4.28
N LYS A 86 13.52 -21.47 3.93
CA LYS A 86 12.41 -21.52 2.96
C LYS A 86 11.14 -20.83 3.45
N LEU A 87 10.81 -21.01 4.74
CA LEU A 87 9.66 -20.35 5.38
C LEU A 87 9.87 -18.84 5.50
N ILE A 88 11.10 -18.43 5.78
CA ILE A 88 11.50 -17.01 5.86
C ILE A 88 11.23 -16.27 4.55
N LYS A 89 11.56 -16.86 3.40
CA LYS A 89 11.30 -16.27 2.08
C LYS A 89 9.81 -16.06 1.81
N LEU A 90 9.01 -17.08 2.10
CA LEU A 90 7.56 -17.02 1.93
C LEU A 90 6.93 -15.97 2.84
N GLN A 91 7.43 -15.83 4.06
CA GLN A 91 6.96 -14.85 5.02
C GLN A 91 7.26 -13.42 4.57
N LEU A 92 8.48 -13.16 4.06
CA LEU A 92 8.86 -11.86 3.48
C LEU A 92 7.99 -11.50 2.27
N LEU A 93 7.77 -12.46 1.37
CA LEU A 93 6.94 -12.24 0.19
C LEU A 93 5.50 -11.94 0.59
N ARG A 94 4.90 -12.74 1.48
CA ARG A 94 3.55 -12.51 2.00
C ARG A 94 3.42 -11.15 2.69
N ALA A 95 4.37 -10.81 3.56
CA ALA A 95 4.39 -9.52 4.24
C ALA A 95 4.43 -8.36 3.23
N SER A 96 5.29 -8.44 2.21
CA SER A 96 5.41 -7.42 1.17
C SER A 96 4.11 -7.25 0.38
N ILE A 97 3.45 -8.34 -0.02
CA ILE A 97 2.18 -8.30 -0.77
C ILE A 97 1.07 -7.69 0.09
N VAL A 98 0.93 -8.13 1.34
CA VAL A 98 -0.11 -7.62 2.25
C VAL A 98 0.08 -6.13 2.52
N ILE A 99 1.30 -5.69 2.82
CA ILE A 99 1.60 -4.28 3.05
C ILE A 99 1.31 -3.46 1.79
N ALA A 100 1.71 -3.95 0.61
CA ALA A 100 1.46 -3.28 -0.65
C ALA A 100 -0.04 -3.12 -0.94
N ALA A 101 -0.85 -4.16 -0.72
CA ALA A 101 -2.30 -4.10 -0.84
C ALA A 101 -2.93 -3.10 0.17
N LEU A 102 -2.46 -3.08 1.41
CA LEU A 102 -2.93 -2.11 2.42
C LEU A 102 -2.57 -0.67 2.04
N CYS A 103 -1.43 -0.44 1.37
CA CYS A 103 -1.05 0.89 0.89
C CYS A 103 -1.98 1.42 -0.22
N GLU A 104 -2.70 0.56 -0.94
CA GLU A 104 -3.65 0.95 -2.00
C GLU A 104 -5.01 1.41 -1.43
N ILE A 105 -5.38 0.97 -0.22
CA ILE A 105 -6.70 1.26 0.38
C ILE A 105 -7.04 2.75 0.39
N PRO A 106 -6.18 3.70 0.80
CA PRO A 106 -6.53 5.11 0.77
C PRO A 106 -6.89 5.63 -0.63
N ALA A 107 -6.24 5.13 -1.68
CA ALA A 107 -6.55 5.54 -3.06
C ALA A 107 -7.92 5.01 -3.51
N ILE A 108 -8.27 3.77 -3.14
CA ILE A 108 -9.58 3.19 -3.40
C ILE A 108 -10.67 3.99 -2.68
N LEU A 109 -10.45 4.34 -1.41
CA LEU A 109 -11.36 5.20 -0.66
C LEU A 109 -11.53 6.57 -1.32
N GLY A 110 -10.44 7.15 -1.81
CA GLY A 110 -10.47 8.40 -2.58
C GLY A 110 -11.29 8.29 -3.87
N LEU A 111 -11.13 7.18 -4.61
CA LEU A 111 -11.89 6.91 -5.81
C LEU A 111 -13.40 6.80 -5.51
N ILE A 112 -13.76 6.05 -4.48
CA ILE A 112 -15.16 5.93 -4.04
C ILE A 112 -15.71 7.30 -3.65
N LEU A 113 -14.94 8.08 -2.89
CA LEU A 113 -15.36 9.41 -2.46
C LEU A 113 -15.57 10.35 -3.65
N PHE A 114 -14.71 10.29 -4.66
CA PHE A 114 -14.88 11.03 -5.92
C PHE A 114 -16.16 10.61 -6.66
N LEU A 115 -16.43 9.32 -6.80
CA LEU A 115 -17.63 8.84 -7.48
C LEU A 115 -18.91 9.27 -6.77
N LEU A 116 -18.89 9.30 -5.44
CA LEU A 116 -20.05 9.70 -4.64
C LEU A 116 -20.31 11.20 -4.69
N SER A 117 -19.26 12.02 -4.62
CA SER A 117 -19.37 13.47 -4.41
C SER A 117 -18.89 14.36 -5.55
N GLY A 118 -18.21 13.79 -6.53
CA GLY A 118 -17.54 14.57 -7.59
C GLY A 118 -16.27 15.32 -7.12
N SER A 119 -15.86 15.18 -5.84
CA SER A 119 -14.72 15.93 -5.28
C SER A 119 -13.37 15.37 -5.73
N VAL A 120 -12.82 15.93 -6.79
CA VAL A 120 -11.49 15.59 -7.32
C VAL A 120 -10.39 15.86 -6.29
N ARG A 121 -10.54 16.91 -5.47
CA ARG A 121 -9.56 17.29 -4.47
C ARG A 121 -9.36 16.19 -3.42
N ASP A 122 -10.45 15.61 -2.94
CA ASP A 122 -10.39 14.57 -1.91
C ASP A 122 -9.73 13.29 -2.45
N TYR A 123 -10.00 12.95 -3.73
CA TYR A 123 -9.29 11.86 -4.38
C TYR A 123 -7.78 12.07 -4.40
N TYR A 124 -7.31 13.21 -4.90
CA TYR A 124 -5.85 13.44 -5.01
C TYR A 124 -5.15 13.48 -3.64
N GLN A 125 -5.83 13.94 -2.59
CA GLN A 125 -5.30 13.90 -1.24
C GLN A 125 -5.10 12.46 -0.76
N LEU A 126 -6.12 11.61 -0.89
CA LEU A 126 -6.05 10.20 -0.46
C LEU A 126 -5.12 9.36 -1.37
N ALA A 127 -5.13 9.61 -2.67
CA ALA A 127 -4.20 8.99 -3.61
C ALA A 127 -2.73 9.38 -3.33
N GLY A 128 -2.48 10.64 -2.95
CA GLY A 128 -1.18 11.12 -2.51
C GLY A 128 -0.68 10.40 -1.26
N VAL A 129 -1.55 10.18 -0.27
CA VAL A 129 -1.24 9.38 0.92
C VAL A 129 -0.85 7.95 0.52
N SER A 130 -1.66 7.32 -0.36
CA SER A 130 -1.39 5.98 -0.87
C SER A 130 -0.02 5.89 -1.57
N PHE A 131 0.27 6.87 -2.44
CA PHE A 131 1.54 6.94 -3.17
C PHE A 131 2.74 7.06 -2.23
N ILE A 132 2.66 7.92 -1.22
CA ILE A 132 3.70 8.06 -0.20
C ILE A 132 3.89 6.74 0.57
N LEU A 133 2.79 6.07 0.97
CA LEU A 133 2.87 4.80 1.67
C LEU A 133 3.55 3.71 0.84
N VAL A 134 3.21 3.59 -0.44
CA VAL A 134 3.87 2.64 -1.37
C VAL A 134 5.36 2.94 -1.46
N PHE A 135 5.75 4.22 -1.61
CA PHE A 135 7.16 4.62 -1.68
C PHE A 135 7.94 4.32 -0.40
N LEU A 136 7.34 4.54 0.77
CA LEU A 136 7.97 4.25 2.06
C LEU A 136 8.16 2.75 2.29
N HIS A 137 7.26 1.92 1.75
CA HIS A 137 7.28 0.46 1.96
C HIS A 137 7.85 -0.32 0.76
N LEU A 138 8.43 0.35 -0.22
CA LEU A 138 9.13 -0.31 -1.32
C LEU A 138 10.16 -1.31 -0.81
N PRO A 139 10.13 -2.58 -1.27
CA PRO A 139 11.07 -3.59 -0.86
C PRO A 139 12.50 -3.19 -1.29
N ARG A 140 13.40 -3.02 -0.32
CA ARG A 140 14.82 -2.74 -0.58
C ARG A 140 15.62 -4.03 -0.43
N TYR A 141 16.30 -4.47 -1.46
CA TYR A 141 17.08 -5.71 -1.48
C TYR A 141 18.07 -5.80 -0.30
N GLY A 142 18.78 -4.72 -0.01
CA GLY A 142 19.74 -4.68 1.11
C GLY A 142 19.11 -4.87 2.50
N LYS A 143 17.83 -4.47 2.69
CA LYS A 143 17.09 -4.77 3.93
C LYS A 143 16.74 -6.26 4.02
N TRP A 144 16.33 -6.86 2.92
CA TRP A 144 16.02 -8.29 2.84
C TRP A 144 17.25 -9.15 3.10
N GLU A 145 18.39 -8.80 2.51
CA GLU A 145 19.68 -9.50 2.71
C GLU A 145 20.17 -9.41 4.16
N LYS A 146 20.15 -8.20 4.76
CA LYS A 146 20.53 -7.99 6.15
C LYS A 146 19.63 -8.78 7.11
N TRP A 147 18.34 -8.83 6.83
CA TRP A 147 17.38 -9.56 7.64
C TRP A 147 17.55 -11.08 7.50
N ALA A 148 17.86 -11.58 6.32
CA ALA A 148 18.14 -13.01 6.11
C ALA A 148 19.44 -13.47 6.78
N LYS A 149 20.48 -12.61 6.79
CA LYS A 149 21.79 -12.92 7.39
C LYS A 149 21.82 -12.79 8.93
N ASN A 150 20.99 -11.92 9.52
CA ASN A 150 20.97 -11.66 10.95
C ASN A 150 19.66 -12.10 11.62
N PRO A 151 19.55 -13.37 12.03
CA PRO A 151 18.31 -13.90 12.60
C PRO A 151 17.98 -13.44 14.03
N GLY A 152 18.28 -12.24 14.44
CA GLY A 152 18.01 -11.76 15.81
C GLY A 152 17.75 -10.28 15.98
N LYS A 153 17.90 -9.45 14.95
CA LYS A 153 17.66 -8.01 15.07
C LYS A 153 16.34 -7.61 14.39
N ASN A 154 15.43 -7.03 15.16
CA ASN A 154 14.21 -6.42 14.64
C ASN A 154 14.58 -5.23 13.73
N ILE A 155 13.97 -5.16 12.53
CA ILE A 155 14.17 -4.07 11.55
C ILE A 155 13.54 -2.74 12.04
N THR A 156 12.78 -2.76 13.12
CA THR A 156 12.09 -1.60 13.67
C THR A 156 13.03 -0.54 14.29
N SER A 157 14.33 -0.80 14.37
CA SER A 157 15.31 0.13 14.96
C SER A 157 16.09 0.98 13.94
N CYS A 158 15.69 1.01 12.66
CA CYS A 158 16.27 1.90 11.66
C CYS A 158 15.15 2.74 11.02
N GLY A 159 14.65 3.73 11.77
CA GLY A 159 13.90 4.87 11.24
C GLY A 159 14.82 5.86 10.58
#